data_406ebf8868f85b69e63e23460c4b8b26
#
_entry.id   406ebf8868f85b69e63e23460c4b8b26
#
_cell.length_a   1.000
_cell.length_b   1.000
_cell.length_c   1.000
_cell.angle_alpha   90.00
_cell.angle_beta   90.00
_cell.angle_gamma   90.00
#
_symmetry.space_group_name_H-M   'P 1'
#
loop_
_entity.id
_entity.type
_entity.pdbx_description
1 polymer ?
#
loop_
_entity_poly.entity_id
_entity_poly.type
_entity_poly.pdbx_seq_one_letter_code
_entity_poly.pdbx_strand_id
1 'polypeptide(L)'
;MKKSSILWTALACLVMSPAAWPQSAETSRTADILRRARAYQFQFRAGQYDVAPQYVAMLEEAPKADPENADLSNALGVAYLAKSAGAMLTGGKPADAWTGVRKGMQAFEHALELNSDHAEALATHGGVQALMASFQQAPQQAAKGVAEMNRAVELAPNSVRVRLQRAFSSLSLADALRNNAAEAEDLDFLIKVAEGSRPGDYLHIMRGDLYFERGKLDLARNQYEVVGKSASPAAAEAKARLIALTQGGVAVTDIKKLRSAAGANCTMCHGR
;
A
#
# COMPACT_ATOMS: atom_id res chain seq x y z
N MET A 1 -52.09 48.65 8.23
CA MET A 1 -51.03 47.85 8.83
C MET A 1 -51.28 46.40 8.53
N LYS A 2 -50.75 45.85 7.42
CA LYS A 2 -50.71 44.42 7.05
C LYS A 2 -49.70 44.26 5.92
N LYS A 3 -48.36 44.35 6.22
CA LYS A 3 -47.30 44.02 5.25
C LYS A 3 -46.09 43.49 6.05
N SER A 4 -46.19 42.31 6.63
CA SER A 4 -44.99 41.64 7.22
C SER A 4 -45.06 40.10 7.26
N SER A 5 -46.02 39.45 6.60
CA SER A 5 -46.10 37.98 6.66
C SER A 5 -45.65 37.24 5.39
N ILE A 6 -45.17 37.95 4.36
CA ILE A 6 -44.74 37.34 3.11
C ILE A 6 -43.21 37.14 3.03
N LEU A 7 -42.44 37.80 3.90
CA LEU A 7 -40.96 37.66 3.89
C LEU A 7 -40.42 36.47 4.69
N TRP A 8 -41.21 35.82 5.53
CA TRP A 8 -40.77 34.69 6.35
C TRP A 8 -41.02 33.32 5.74
N THR A 9 -41.88 33.22 4.71
CA THR A 9 -42.11 31.96 3.99
C THR A 9 -41.10 31.72 2.87
N ALA A 10 -40.40 32.73 2.39
CA ALA A 10 -39.36 32.56 1.35
C ALA A 10 -37.99 32.13 1.94
N LEU A 11 -37.75 32.28 3.25
CA LEU A 11 -36.49 31.91 3.88
C LEU A 11 -36.48 30.47 4.43
N ALA A 12 -37.63 29.81 4.52
CA ALA A 12 -37.77 28.42 4.99
C ALA A 12 -37.50 27.38 3.92
N CYS A 13 -37.42 27.74 2.63
CA CYS A 13 -37.14 26.84 1.53
C CYS A 13 -35.63 26.73 1.18
N LEU A 14 -34.74 27.43 1.87
CA LEU A 14 -33.31 27.48 1.59
C LEU A 14 -32.44 26.69 2.58
N VAL A 15 -33.07 25.96 3.51
CA VAL A 15 -32.35 25.03 4.41
C VAL A 15 -32.88 23.60 4.16
N MET A 16 -32.84 23.16 2.92
CA MET A 16 -32.84 21.73 2.65
C MET A 16 -31.40 21.26 2.83
N SER A 17 -31.19 20.48 3.90
CA SER A 17 -29.96 19.75 4.21
C SER A 17 -29.43 19.06 2.94
N PRO A 18 -28.12 19.09 2.63
CA PRO A 18 -27.56 18.38 1.48
C PRO A 18 -27.64 16.84 1.59
N ALA A 19 -28.33 16.34 2.62
CA ALA A 19 -28.50 14.91 2.89
C ALA A 19 -29.62 14.22 2.08
N ALA A 20 -30.33 14.94 1.19
CA ALA A 20 -31.51 14.38 0.47
C ALA A 20 -31.40 14.42 -1.07
N TRP A 21 -30.20 14.55 -1.62
CA TRP A 21 -30.02 14.26 -3.03
C TRP A 21 -29.91 12.75 -3.20
N PRO A 22 -30.77 12.09 -3.99
CA PRO A 22 -30.57 10.70 -4.30
C PRO A 22 -29.20 10.58 -4.98
N GLN A 23 -28.26 9.90 -4.33
CA GLN A 23 -27.04 9.49 -5.00
C GLN A 23 -27.49 8.74 -6.25
N SER A 24 -26.99 9.13 -7.42
CA SER A 24 -27.36 8.47 -8.65
C SER A 24 -27.12 6.97 -8.49
N ALA A 25 -27.96 6.13 -9.12
CA ALA A 25 -27.81 4.68 -9.08
C ALA A 25 -26.39 4.23 -9.51
N GLU A 26 -25.74 5.03 -10.34
CA GLU A 26 -24.38 4.88 -10.85
C GLU A 26 -23.34 5.09 -9.74
N THR A 27 -23.47 6.15 -8.95
CA THR A 27 -22.59 6.41 -7.79
C THR A 27 -22.70 5.30 -6.74
N SER A 28 -23.89 4.75 -6.55
CA SER A 28 -24.11 3.60 -5.65
C SER A 28 -23.47 2.32 -6.20
N ARG A 29 -23.51 2.09 -7.50
CA ARG A 29 -22.90 0.91 -8.15
C ARG A 29 -21.37 0.95 -8.06
N THR A 30 -20.76 2.08 -8.39
CA THR A 30 -19.31 2.29 -8.29
C THR A 30 -18.82 2.10 -6.85
N ALA A 31 -19.52 2.68 -5.88
CA ALA A 31 -19.20 2.50 -4.46
C ALA A 31 -19.29 1.03 -4.00
N ASP A 32 -20.27 0.26 -4.52
CA ASP A 32 -20.38 -1.18 -4.25
C ASP A 32 -19.21 -1.96 -4.84
N ILE A 33 -18.84 -1.68 -6.09
CA ILE A 33 -17.69 -2.31 -6.75
C ILE A 33 -16.41 -2.04 -5.96
N LEU A 34 -16.15 -0.80 -5.57
CA LEU A 34 -14.96 -0.42 -4.80
C LEU A 34 -14.95 -1.05 -3.39
N ARG A 35 -16.11 -1.20 -2.76
CA ARG A 35 -16.22 -1.94 -1.49
C ARG A 35 -15.86 -3.41 -1.66
N ARG A 36 -16.37 -4.06 -2.70
CA ARG A 36 -16.04 -5.46 -3.04
C ARG A 36 -14.58 -5.63 -3.42
N ALA A 37 -14.00 -4.67 -4.14
CA ALA A 37 -12.58 -4.63 -4.46
C ALA A 37 -11.72 -4.65 -3.19
N ARG A 38 -12.10 -3.85 -2.19
CA ARG A 38 -11.41 -3.85 -0.88
C ARG A 38 -11.55 -5.20 -0.15
N ALA A 39 -12.69 -5.86 -0.24
CA ALA A 39 -12.88 -7.19 0.34
C ALA A 39 -11.97 -8.23 -0.33
N TYR A 40 -11.83 -8.21 -1.66
CA TYR A 40 -10.88 -9.08 -2.37
C TYR A 40 -9.42 -8.80 -2.00
N GLN A 41 -9.03 -7.52 -1.87
CA GLN A 41 -7.69 -7.17 -1.40
C GLN A 41 -7.41 -7.73 0.00
N PHE A 42 -8.39 -7.65 0.90
CA PHE A 42 -8.25 -8.20 2.24
C PHE A 42 -8.08 -9.73 2.21
N GLN A 43 -8.93 -10.45 1.45
CA GLN A 43 -8.83 -11.90 1.28
C GLN A 43 -7.49 -12.32 0.68
N PHE A 44 -7.02 -11.62 -0.37
CA PHE A 44 -5.72 -11.87 -0.97
C PHE A 44 -4.58 -11.70 0.03
N ARG A 45 -4.59 -10.61 0.81
CA ARG A 45 -3.59 -10.38 1.86
C ARG A 45 -3.65 -11.40 2.99
N ALA A 46 -4.83 -11.99 3.24
CA ALA A 46 -5.01 -13.11 4.17
C ALA A 46 -4.51 -14.47 3.61
N GLY A 47 -3.87 -14.48 2.44
CA GLY A 47 -3.30 -15.68 1.81
C GLY A 47 -4.26 -16.45 0.89
N GLN A 48 -5.47 -15.94 0.65
CA GLN A 48 -6.43 -16.52 -0.28
C GLN A 48 -6.12 -16.06 -1.71
N TYR A 49 -5.06 -16.60 -2.31
CA TYR A 49 -4.57 -16.15 -3.62
C TYR A 49 -5.47 -16.55 -4.79
N ASP A 50 -6.32 -17.55 -4.60
CA ASP A 50 -7.32 -18.06 -5.55
C ASP A 50 -8.45 -17.07 -5.84
N VAL A 51 -8.63 -16.03 -5.01
CA VAL A 51 -9.60 -14.97 -5.27
C VAL A 51 -9.15 -13.97 -6.37
N ALA A 52 -7.86 -13.96 -6.73
CA ALA A 52 -7.32 -12.96 -7.63
C ALA A 52 -7.92 -12.98 -9.05
N PRO A 53 -8.25 -14.13 -9.66
CA PRO A 53 -8.94 -14.17 -10.95
C PRO A 53 -10.33 -13.52 -10.89
N GLN A 54 -11.14 -13.81 -9.86
CA GLN A 54 -12.46 -13.23 -9.67
C GLN A 54 -12.38 -11.73 -9.41
N TYR A 55 -11.37 -11.30 -8.65
CA TYR A 55 -11.10 -9.90 -8.38
C TYR A 55 -10.83 -9.12 -9.68
N VAL A 56 -9.95 -9.66 -10.55
CA VAL A 56 -9.68 -9.07 -11.86
C VAL A 56 -10.93 -9.05 -12.73
N ALA A 57 -11.64 -10.18 -12.87
CA ALA A 57 -12.83 -10.27 -13.72
C ALA A 57 -13.91 -9.25 -13.32
N MET A 58 -14.14 -9.05 -12.02
CA MET A 58 -15.10 -8.05 -11.52
C MET A 58 -14.69 -6.64 -11.95
N LEU A 59 -13.40 -6.32 -11.92
CA LEU A 59 -12.90 -4.96 -12.23
C LEU A 59 -12.66 -4.73 -13.72
N GLU A 60 -12.47 -5.76 -14.54
CA GLU A 60 -12.45 -5.61 -16.01
C GLU A 60 -13.81 -5.17 -16.56
N GLU A 61 -14.91 -5.53 -15.89
CA GLU A 61 -16.28 -5.10 -16.27
C GLU A 61 -16.66 -3.73 -15.69
N ALA A 62 -16.01 -3.30 -14.61
CA ALA A 62 -16.38 -2.07 -13.90
C ALA A 62 -16.21 -0.79 -14.73
N PRO A 63 -15.12 -0.55 -15.49
CA PRO A 63 -14.93 0.64 -16.29
C PRO A 63 -15.94 0.78 -17.44
N LYS A 64 -16.61 -0.31 -17.84
CA LYS A 64 -17.70 -0.22 -18.84
C LYS A 64 -18.90 0.56 -18.32
N ALA A 65 -19.07 0.60 -17.00
CA ALA A 65 -20.18 1.32 -16.37
C ALA A 65 -19.80 2.77 -16.02
N ASP A 66 -18.52 3.03 -15.76
CA ASP A 66 -18.00 4.34 -15.35
C ASP A 66 -16.54 4.49 -15.84
N PRO A 67 -16.36 4.76 -17.16
CA PRO A 67 -15.03 4.73 -17.77
C PRO A 67 -14.11 5.89 -17.34
N GLU A 68 -14.68 6.97 -16.81
CA GLU A 68 -13.93 8.15 -16.35
C GLU A 68 -13.61 8.11 -14.85
N ASN A 69 -13.78 6.96 -14.21
CA ASN A 69 -13.54 6.81 -12.78
C ASN A 69 -12.11 6.34 -12.49
N ALA A 70 -11.29 7.25 -12.00
CA ALA A 70 -9.90 6.97 -11.64
C ALA A 70 -9.76 5.91 -10.53
N ASP A 71 -10.69 5.87 -9.56
CA ASP A 71 -10.66 4.87 -8.48
C ASP A 71 -10.87 3.45 -9.01
N LEU A 72 -11.75 3.25 -10.01
CA LEU A 72 -11.96 1.95 -10.63
C LEU A 72 -10.73 1.50 -11.42
N SER A 73 -10.12 2.41 -12.18
CA SER A 73 -8.89 2.14 -12.91
C SER A 73 -7.73 1.80 -11.96
N ASN A 74 -7.58 2.54 -10.86
CA ASN A 74 -6.61 2.22 -9.82
C ASN A 74 -6.88 0.84 -9.19
N ALA A 75 -8.14 0.53 -8.85
CA ALA A 75 -8.51 -0.76 -8.28
C ALA A 75 -8.22 -1.93 -9.24
N LEU A 76 -8.44 -1.73 -10.55
CA LEU A 76 -8.09 -2.71 -11.59
C LEU A 76 -6.58 -2.94 -11.65
N GLY A 77 -5.78 -1.89 -11.59
CA GLY A 77 -4.32 -1.99 -11.50
C GLY A 77 -3.87 -2.85 -10.31
N VAL A 78 -4.43 -2.60 -9.13
CA VAL A 78 -4.16 -3.39 -7.92
C VAL A 78 -4.59 -4.85 -8.09
N ALA A 79 -5.72 -5.12 -8.73
CA ALA A 79 -6.19 -6.49 -8.98
C ALA A 79 -5.23 -7.27 -9.90
N TYR A 80 -4.72 -6.65 -10.94
CA TYR A 80 -3.70 -7.26 -11.81
C TYR A 80 -2.40 -7.55 -11.07
N LEU A 81 -1.94 -6.63 -10.21
CA LEU A 81 -0.77 -6.88 -9.36
C LEU A 81 -1.01 -8.04 -8.38
N ALA A 82 -2.19 -8.11 -7.77
CA ALA A 82 -2.57 -9.22 -6.90
C ALA A 82 -2.55 -10.56 -7.66
N LYS A 83 -3.11 -10.61 -8.87
CA LYS A 83 -3.07 -11.80 -9.74
C LYS A 83 -1.64 -12.21 -10.08
N SER A 84 -0.76 -11.23 -10.39
CA SER A 84 0.65 -11.48 -10.67
C SER A 84 1.40 -12.04 -9.46
N ALA A 85 1.20 -11.42 -8.30
CA ALA A 85 1.80 -11.87 -7.06
C ALA A 85 1.28 -13.27 -6.66
N GLY A 86 -0.02 -13.51 -6.76
CA GLY A 86 -0.64 -14.82 -6.52
C GLY A 86 -0.04 -15.91 -7.41
N ALA A 87 0.12 -15.65 -8.70
CA ALA A 87 0.74 -16.58 -9.62
C ALA A 87 2.18 -16.92 -9.20
N MET A 88 2.99 -15.92 -8.82
CA MET A 88 4.36 -16.17 -8.34
C MET A 88 4.41 -16.97 -7.04
N LEU A 89 3.52 -16.68 -6.10
CA LEU A 89 3.48 -17.33 -4.78
C LEU A 89 2.96 -18.77 -4.84
N THR A 90 2.15 -19.09 -5.86
CA THR A 90 1.59 -20.45 -6.05
C THR A 90 2.33 -21.29 -7.12
N GLY A 91 3.51 -20.83 -7.55
CA GLY A 91 4.33 -21.58 -8.52
C GLY A 91 3.88 -21.44 -9.97
N GLY A 92 3.14 -20.37 -10.29
CA GLY A 92 2.73 -20.04 -11.65
C GLY A 92 3.91 -19.59 -12.54
N LYS A 93 3.64 -19.47 -13.84
CA LYS A 93 4.66 -19.10 -14.81
C LYS A 93 5.05 -17.61 -14.67
N PRO A 94 6.35 -17.28 -14.64
CA PRO A 94 6.80 -15.90 -14.57
C PRO A 94 6.27 -15.00 -15.70
N ALA A 95 6.09 -15.55 -16.92
CA ALA A 95 5.55 -14.82 -18.06
C ALA A 95 4.11 -14.30 -17.79
N ASP A 96 3.28 -15.10 -17.11
CA ASP A 96 1.90 -14.72 -16.77
C ASP A 96 1.90 -13.61 -15.71
N ALA A 97 2.79 -13.70 -14.72
CA ALA A 97 2.98 -12.66 -13.72
C ALA A 97 3.42 -11.33 -14.36
N TRP A 98 4.39 -11.34 -15.26
CA TRP A 98 4.83 -10.15 -15.99
C TRP A 98 3.72 -9.55 -16.87
N THR A 99 2.88 -10.39 -17.45
CA THR A 99 1.72 -9.90 -18.21
C THR A 99 0.72 -9.17 -17.31
N GLY A 100 0.47 -9.68 -16.12
CA GLY A 100 -0.37 -9.00 -15.13
C GLY A 100 0.26 -7.68 -14.64
N VAL A 101 1.57 -7.65 -14.38
CA VAL A 101 2.26 -6.40 -14.01
C VAL A 101 2.07 -5.33 -15.10
N ARG A 102 2.29 -5.66 -16.39
CA ARG A 102 2.08 -4.70 -17.48
C ARG A 102 0.64 -4.17 -17.55
N LYS A 103 -0.35 -5.06 -17.43
CA LYS A 103 -1.77 -4.65 -17.39
C LYS A 103 -2.06 -3.76 -16.17
N GLY A 104 -1.47 -4.07 -15.04
CA GLY A 104 -1.59 -3.25 -13.84
C GLY A 104 -1.02 -1.85 -14.04
N MET A 105 0.16 -1.74 -14.64
CA MET A 105 0.78 -0.44 -14.97
C MET A 105 -0.12 0.38 -15.90
N GLN A 106 -0.63 -0.21 -16.99
CA GLN A 106 -1.57 0.47 -17.90
C GLN A 106 -2.83 0.98 -17.17
N ALA A 107 -3.36 0.22 -16.23
CA ALA A 107 -4.52 0.64 -15.47
C ALA A 107 -4.20 1.80 -14.50
N PHE A 108 -3.00 1.84 -13.89
CA PHE A 108 -2.56 2.99 -13.10
C PHE A 108 -2.28 4.22 -13.97
N GLU A 109 -1.64 4.06 -15.13
CA GLU A 109 -1.45 5.13 -16.10
C GLU A 109 -2.79 5.75 -16.50
N HIS A 110 -3.79 4.92 -16.81
CA HIS A 110 -5.13 5.41 -17.11
C HIS A 110 -5.78 6.12 -15.91
N ALA A 111 -5.63 5.62 -14.68
CA ALA A 111 -6.10 6.32 -13.48
C ALA A 111 -5.44 7.71 -13.33
N LEU A 112 -4.16 7.84 -13.68
CA LEU A 112 -3.42 9.09 -13.62
C LEU A 112 -3.73 10.04 -14.80
N GLU A 113 -4.13 9.53 -15.95
CA GLU A 113 -4.69 10.33 -17.06
C GLU A 113 -6.02 10.96 -16.65
N LEU A 114 -6.88 10.22 -15.94
CA LEU A 114 -8.15 10.71 -15.43
C LEU A 114 -8.01 11.67 -14.26
N ASN A 115 -7.05 11.39 -13.37
CA ASN A 115 -6.74 12.21 -12.19
C ASN A 115 -5.24 12.13 -11.88
N SER A 116 -4.48 13.12 -12.35
CA SER A 116 -3.02 13.19 -12.17
C SER A 116 -2.57 13.31 -10.70
N ASP A 117 -3.47 13.69 -9.81
CA ASP A 117 -3.25 13.80 -8.35
C ASP A 117 -3.86 12.63 -7.57
N HIS A 118 -4.16 11.51 -8.23
CA HIS A 118 -4.68 10.31 -7.57
C HIS A 118 -3.58 9.65 -6.73
N ALA A 119 -3.52 9.96 -5.44
CA ALA A 119 -2.42 9.59 -4.55
C ALA A 119 -2.15 8.07 -4.47
N GLU A 120 -3.20 7.23 -4.41
CA GLU A 120 -3.01 5.77 -4.34
C GLU A 120 -2.44 5.21 -5.66
N ALA A 121 -2.85 5.76 -6.82
CA ALA A 121 -2.32 5.36 -8.11
C ALA A 121 -0.84 5.79 -8.25
N LEU A 122 -0.49 7.04 -7.91
CA LEU A 122 0.88 7.53 -7.88
C LEU A 122 1.77 6.66 -6.98
N ALA A 123 1.31 6.33 -5.77
CA ALA A 123 2.09 5.52 -4.85
C ALA A 123 2.40 4.13 -5.40
N THR A 124 1.40 3.48 -6.01
CA THR A 124 1.54 2.10 -6.50
C THR A 124 2.28 2.06 -7.84
N HIS A 125 1.90 2.93 -8.78
CA HIS A 125 2.58 3.07 -10.07
C HIS A 125 4.07 3.38 -9.87
N GLY A 126 4.38 4.42 -9.09
CA GLY A 126 5.74 4.82 -8.79
C GLY A 126 6.56 3.72 -8.12
N GLY A 127 5.96 2.98 -7.18
CA GLY A 127 6.60 1.84 -6.52
C GLY A 127 6.95 0.71 -7.49
N VAL A 128 6.02 0.31 -8.35
CA VAL A 128 6.24 -0.72 -9.38
C VAL A 128 7.26 -0.25 -10.41
N GLN A 129 7.14 0.99 -10.89
CA GLN A 129 8.08 1.59 -11.84
C GLN A 129 9.51 1.61 -11.28
N ALA A 130 9.70 2.08 -10.04
CA ALA A 130 11.00 2.14 -9.40
C ALA A 130 11.62 0.74 -9.23
N LEU A 131 10.81 -0.25 -8.85
CA LEU A 131 11.24 -1.64 -8.72
C LEU A 131 11.66 -2.23 -10.07
N MET A 132 10.83 -2.10 -11.10
CA MET A 132 11.12 -2.60 -12.45
C MET A 132 12.39 -1.94 -13.03
N ALA A 133 12.52 -0.62 -12.88
CA ALA A 133 13.68 0.13 -13.33
C ALA A 133 14.97 -0.28 -12.60
N SER A 134 14.87 -0.65 -11.32
CA SER A 134 16.00 -1.18 -10.55
C SER A 134 16.50 -2.51 -11.11
N PHE A 135 15.60 -3.42 -11.50
CA PHE A 135 15.99 -4.68 -12.18
C PHE A 135 16.60 -4.44 -13.56
N GLN A 136 16.15 -3.41 -14.26
CA GLN A 136 16.63 -3.05 -15.59
C GLN A 136 17.91 -2.19 -15.55
N GLN A 137 18.43 -1.88 -14.36
CA GLN A 137 19.57 -0.99 -14.15
C GLN A 137 19.35 0.42 -14.78
N ALA A 138 18.11 0.91 -14.70
CA ALA A 138 17.68 2.20 -15.25
C ALA A 138 17.45 3.25 -14.11
N PRO A 139 18.52 3.80 -13.50
CA PRO A 139 18.42 4.62 -12.28
C PRO A 139 17.57 5.88 -12.45
N GLN A 140 17.58 6.47 -13.63
CA GLN A 140 16.77 7.66 -13.92
C GLN A 140 15.26 7.36 -13.90
N GLN A 141 14.86 6.20 -14.41
CA GLN A 141 13.46 5.76 -14.36
C GLN A 141 13.06 5.35 -12.94
N ALA A 142 13.97 4.70 -12.20
CA ALA A 142 13.75 4.41 -10.81
C ALA A 142 13.54 5.68 -9.96
N ALA A 143 14.34 6.73 -10.21
CA ALA A 143 14.18 8.02 -9.54
C ALA A 143 12.83 8.69 -9.84
N LYS A 144 12.28 8.55 -11.06
CA LYS A 144 10.93 9.03 -11.39
C LYS A 144 9.87 8.33 -10.55
N GLY A 145 9.93 6.99 -10.43
CA GLY A 145 9.01 6.25 -9.59
C GLY A 145 9.09 6.65 -8.11
N VAL A 146 10.31 6.94 -7.60
CA VAL A 146 10.48 7.47 -6.24
C VAL A 146 9.83 8.85 -6.10
N ALA A 147 9.97 9.73 -7.09
CA ALA A 147 9.34 11.04 -7.09
C ALA A 147 7.79 10.95 -7.05
N GLU A 148 7.20 10.03 -7.80
CA GLU A 148 5.76 9.76 -7.75
C GLU A 148 5.29 9.31 -6.37
N MET A 149 6.02 8.38 -5.73
CA MET A 149 5.70 7.97 -4.37
C MET A 149 5.78 9.12 -3.36
N ASN A 150 6.77 10.02 -3.50
CA ASN A 150 6.89 11.19 -2.64
C ASN A 150 5.72 12.16 -2.87
N ARG A 151 5.37 12.42 -4.13
CA ARG A 151 4.19 13.23 -4.48
C ARG A 151 2.90 12.64 -3.91
N ALA A 152 2.74 11.33 -3.95
CA ALA A 152 1.59 10.66 -3.37
C ALA A 152 1.43 10.95 -1.86
N VAL A 153 2.54 10.93 -1.10
CA VAL A 153 2.52 11.25 0.33
C VAL A 153 2.26 12.74 0.57
N GLU A 154 2.77 13.63 -0.28
CA GLU A 154 2.44 15.07 -0.20
C GLU A 154 0.94 15.32 -0.39
N LEU A 155 0.31 14.63 -1.35
CA LEU A 155 -1.13 14.73 -1.65
C LEU A 155 -2.00 14.11 -0.56
N ALA A 156 -1.55 13.02 0.05
CA ALA A 156 -2.32 12.28 1.04
C ALA A 156 -1.47 11.89 2.27
N PRO A 157 -0.99 12.86 3.07
CA PRO A 157 0.00 12.64 4.13
C PRO A 157 -0.51 11.74 5.27
N ASN A 158 -1.82 11.63 5.45
CA ASN A 158 -2.46 10.80 6.47
C ASN A 158 -3.01 9.48 5.92
N SER A 159 -2.76 9.16 4.64
CA SER A 159 -3.21 7.91 4.05
C SER A 159 -2.30 6.74 4.47
N VAL A 160 -2.85 5.82 5.25
CA VAL A 160 -2.17 4.57 5.64
C VAL A 160 -1.71 3.80 4.41
N ARG A 161 -2.53 3.74 3.35
CA ARG A 161 -2.21 2.97 2.13
C ARG A 161 -1.04 3.59 1.37
N VAL A 162 -1.05 4.90 1.19
CA VAL A 162 0.00 5.62 0.47
C VAL A 162 1.34 5.49 1.19
N ARG A 163 1.37 5.73 2.51
CA ARG A 163 2.59 5.58 3.32
C ARG A 163 3.07 4.14 3.38
N LEU A 164 2.16 3.19 3.53
CA LEU A 164 2.51 1.77 3.51
C LEU A 164 3.13 1.36 2.17
N GLN A 165 2.56 1.83 1.06
CA GLN A 165 3.08 1.56 -0.29
C GLN A 165 4.49 2.13 -0.45
N ARG A 166 4.75 3.39 -0.04
CA ARG A 166 6.07 4.00 -0.12
C ARG A 166 7.08 3.26 0.77
N ALA A 167 6.74 2.97 2.01
CA ALA A 167 7.61 2.25 2.93
C ALA A 167 8.02 0.86 2.40
N PHE A 168 7.05 0.08 1.91
CA PHE A 168 7.36 -1.25 1.36
C PHE A 168 8.13 -1.21 0.05
N SER A 169 7.80 -0.28 -0.85
CA SER A 169 8.54 -0.13 -2.11
C SER A 169 9.99 0.29 -1.86
N SER A 170 10.23 1.18 -0.90
CA SER A 170 11.58 1.64 -0.51
C SER A 170 12.49 0.50 -0.08
N LEU A 171 11.97 -0.54 0.58
CA LEU A 171 12.76 -1.70 1.00
C LEU A 171 13.38 -2.49 -0.17
N SER A 172 12.76 -2.40 -1.34
CA SER A 172 13.18 -3.13 -2.55
C SER A 172 14.12 -2.31 -3.44
N LEU A 173 14.33 -1.02 -3.11
CA LEU A 173 15.20 -0.13 -3.87
C LEU A 173 16.67 -0.31 -3.50
N ALA A 174 17.55 0.00 -4.46
CA ALA A 174 18.98 0.17 -4.20
C ALA A 174 19.21 1.31 -3.21
N ASP A 175 20.23 1.18 -2.35
CA ASP A 175 20.52 2.14 -1.27
C ASP A 175 20.65 3.59 -1.77
N ALA A 176 21.19 3.80 -2.99
CA ALA A 176 21.34 5.12 -3.61
C ALA A 176 19.99 5.81 -3.95
N LEU A 177 18.90 5.04 -4.04
CA LEU A 177 17.57 5.56 -4.37
C LEU A 177 16.66 5.66 -3.13
N ARG A 178 17.09 5.11 -2.01
CA ARG A 178 16.33 5.12 -0.76
C ARG A 178 16.42 6.46 -0.05
N ASN A 179 15.26 7.01 0.30
CA ASN A 179 15.18 8.13 1.25
C ASN A 179 14.89 7.57 2.64
N ASN A 180 15.95 7.27 3.36
CA ASN A 180 15.84 6.71 4.70
C ASN A 180 15.07 7.61 5.69
N ALA A 181 15.04 8.93 5.52
CA ALA A 181 14.28 9.83 6.38
C ALA A 181 12.77 9.68 6.12
N ALA A 182 12.37 9.66 4.86
CA ALA A 182 10.99 9.45 4.46
C ALA A 182 10.49 8.05 4.86
N GLU A 183 11.32 7.01 4.70
CA GLU A 183 11.01 5.65 5.15
C GLU A 183 10.79 5.59 6.67
N ALA A 184 11.65 6.29 7.41
CA ALA A 184 11.53 6.39 8.86
C ALA A 184 10.24 7.07 9.28
N GLU A 185 9.89 8.18 8.64
CA GLU A 185 8.65 8.92 8.91
C GLU A 185 7.41 8.06 8.62
N ASP A 186 7.40 7.35 7.51
CA ASP A 186 6.29 6.45 7.16
C ASP A 186 6.14 5.33 8.19
N LEU A 187 7.25 4.70 8.60
CA LEU A 187 7.20 3.64 9.59
C LEU A 187 6.74 4.16 10.96
N ASP A 188 7.19 5.34 11.39
CA ASP A 188 6.75 5.94 12.65
C ASP A 188 5.24 6.25 12.64
N PHE A 189 4.73 6.78 11.53
CA PHE A 189 3.29 7.00 11.35
C PHE A 189 2.50 5.68 11.38
N LEU A 190 2.95 4.68 10.63
CA LEU A 190 2.28 3.39 10.51
C LEU A 190 2.29 2.61 11.84
N ILE A 191 3.41 2.63 12.58
CA ILE A 191 3.52 2.02 13.90
C ILE A 191 2.48 2.64 14.84
N LYS A 192 2.38 3.97 14.86
CA LYS A 192 1.40 4.68 15.71
C LYS A 192 -0.04 4.28 15.39
N VAL A 193 -0.37 4.12 14.10
CA VAL A 193 -1.72 3.71 13.67
C VAL A 193 -2.00 2.24 13.99
N ALA A 194 -0.98 1.38 13.90
CA ALA A 194 -1.10 -0.06 14.09
C ALA A 194 -0.69 -0.53 15.48
N GLU A 195 -0.55 0.38 16.45
CA GLU A 195 -0.10 0.07 17.81
C GLU A 195 -0.94 -1.05 18.44
N GLY A 196 -0.26 -2.01 19.07
CA GLY A 196 -0.91 -3.16 19.73
C GLY A 196 -1.50 -4.20 18.76
N SER A 197 -1.26 -4.09 17.47
CA SER A 197 -1.73 -5.04 16.45
C SER A 197 -0.59 -5.90 15.89
N ARG A 198 -0.93 -7.05 15.30
CA ARG A 198 0.05 -7.91 14.61
C ARG A 198 0.80 -7.18 13.47
N PRO A 199 0.14 -6.40 12.60
CA PRO A 199 0.85 -5.57 11.63
C PRO A 199 1.84 -4.60 12.26
N GLY A 200 1.53 -4.02 13.44
CA GLY A 200 2.42 -3.16 14.20
C GLY A 200 3.73 -3.85 14.56
N ASP A 201 3.69 -5.11 14.99
CA ASP A 201 4.90 -5.87 15.31
C ASP A 201 5.85 -5.98 14.10
N TYR A 202 5.34 -6.25 12.91
CA TYR A 202 6.16 -6.28 11.70
C TYR A 202 6.72 -4.91 11.31
N LEU A 203 5.96 -3.84 11.53
CA LEU A 203 6.45 -2.47 11.31
C LEU A 203 7.60 -2.12 12.27
N HIS A 204 7.53 -2.57 13.52
CA HIS A 204 8.66 -2.46 14.46
C HIS A 204 9.90 -3.23 13.98
N ILE A 205 9.74 -4.44 13.43
CA ILE A 205 10.87 -5.18 12.83
C ILE A 205 11.47 -4.37 11.67
N MET A 206 10.66 -3.86 10.76
CA MET A 206 11.13 -3.03 9.63
C MET A 206 11.87 -1.78 10.14
N ARG A 207 11.36 -1.13 11.17
CA ARG A 207 12.00 0.03 11.78
C ARG A 207 13.34 -0.32 12.43
N GLY A 208 13.40 -1.47 13.08
CA GLY A 208 14.63 -2.03 13.64
C GLY A 208 15.67 -2.33 12.56
N ASP A 209 15.27 -2.96 11.46
CA ASP A 209 16.13 -3.24 10.31
C ASP A 209 16.69 -1.96 9.70
N LEU A 210 15.89 -0.89 9.59
CA LEU A 210 16.32 0.41 9.11
C LEU A 210 17.35 1.06 10.05
N TYR A 211 17.17 0.96 11.37
CA TYR A 211 18.16 1.42 12.36
C TYR A 211 19.46 0.63 12.29
N PHE A 212 19.36 -0.70 12.14
CA PHE A 212 20.51 -1.57 12.00
C PHE A 212 21.36 -1.19 10.78
N GLU A 213 20.74 -1.02 9.62
CA GLU A 213 21.41 -0.61 8.38
C GLU A 213 22.17 0.72 8.51
N ARG A 214 21.78 1.56 9.47
CA ARG A 214 22.39 2.85 9.78
C ARG A 214 23.43 2.79 10.91
N GLY A 215 23.75 1.60 11.40
CA GLY A 215 24.65 1.41 12.53
C GLY A 215 24.08 1.87 13.88
N LYS A 216 22.78 2.18 13.96
CA LYS A 216 22.09 2.60 15.19
C LYS A 216 21.63 1.37 15.99
N LEU A 217 22.59 0.57 16.46
CA LEU A 217 22.34 -0.77 17.00
C LEU A 217 21.43 -0.78 18.24
N ASP A 218 21.56 0.20 19.12
CA ASP A 218 20.70 0.31 20.31
C ASP A 218 19.25 0.61 19.95
N LEU A 219 19.02 1.48 18.96
CA LEU A 219 17.67 1.76 18.45
C LEU A 219 17.08 0.54 17.75
N ALA A 220 17.88 -0.19 16.98
CA ALA A 220 17.45 -1.44 16.36
C ALA A 220 17.05 -2.47 17.44
N ARG A 221 17.89 -2.65 18.46
CA ARG A 221 17.62 -3.54 19.59
C ARG A 221 16.29 -3.22 20.26
N ASN A 222 16.05 -1.95 20.59
CA ASN A 222 14.81 -1.51 21.23
C ASN A 222 13.57 -1.90 20.41
N GLN A 223 13.62 -1.75 19.08
CA GLN A 223 12.52 -2.14 18.22
C GLN A 223 12.27 -3.66 18.24
N TYR A 224 13.32 -4.45 18.18
CA TYR A 224 13.20 -5.91 18.22
C TYR A 224 12.75 -6.43 19.60
N GLU A 225 13.15 -5.78 20.70
CA GLU A 225 12.73 -6.15 22.06
C GLU A 225 11.23 -5.95 22.28
N VAL A 226 10.65 -4.88 21.72
CA VAL A 226 9.20 -4.65 21.76
C VAL A 226 8.47 -5.87 21.19
N VAL A 227 8.88 -6.31 20.00
CA VAL A 227 8.26 -7.44 19.31
C VAL A 227 8.61 -8.78 19.95
N GLY A 228 9.86 -8.94 20.41
CA GLY A 228 10.33 -10.17 21.04
C GLY A 228 9.54 -10.59 22.29
N LYS A 229 8.85 -9.64 22.93
CA LYS A 229 7.97 -9.85 24.10
C LYS A 229 6.50 -10.08 23.71
N SER A 230 6.14 -9.89 22.45
CA SER A 230 4.77 -10.07 21.98
C SER A 230 4.41 -11.56 21.81
N ALA A 231 3.12 -11.87 21.79
CA ALA A 231 2.61 -13.21 21.52
C ALA A 231 2.46 -13.49 20.00
N SER A 232 2.88 -12.58 19.14
CA SER A 232 2.71 -12.73 17.69
C SER A 232 3.80 -13.63 17.08
N PRO A 233 3.53 -14.21 15.89
CA PRO A 233 4.54 -14.96 15.15
C PRO A 233 5.81 -14.14 14.83
N ALA A 234 5.70 -12.81 14.74
CA ALA A 234 6.81 -11.90 14.53
C ALA A 234 7.86 -11.94 15.67
N ALA A 235 7.47 -12.39 16.87
CA ALA A 235 8.38 -12.50 18.01
C ALA A 235 9.58 -13.43 17.72
N ALA A 236 9.38 -14.50 16.97
CA ALA A 236 10.47 -15.40 16.58
C ALA A 236 11.50 -14.69 15.68
N GLU A 237 11.02 -13.89 14.73
CA GLU A 237 11.87 -13.10 13.84
C GLU A 237 12.63 -12.01 14.57
N ALA A 238 11.98 -11.32 15.52
CA ALA A 238 12.62 -10.32 16.37
C ALA A 238 13.72 -10.93 17.24
N LYS A 239 13.45 -12.10 17.85
CA LYS A 239 14.45 -12.84 18.64
C LYS A 239 15.67 -13.26 17.82
N ALA A 240 15.45 -13.73 16.57
CA ALA A 240 16.55 -14.05 15.67
C ALA A 240 17.46 -12.83 15.41
N ARG A 241 16.87 -11.65 15.22
CA ARG A 241 17.62 -10.40 15.03
C ARG A 241 18.35 -9.94 16.30
N LEU A 242 17.75 -10.12 17.48
CA LEU A 242 18.41 -9.84 18.76
C LEU A 242 19.63 -10.73 18.98
N ILE A 243 19.51 -12.03 18.68
CA ILE A 243 20.64 -12.96 18.73
C ILE A 243 21.74 -12.50 17.78
N ALA A 244 21.38 -12.16 16.57
CA ALA A 244 22.30 -11.65 15.57
C ALA A 244 23.06 -10.39 16.05
N LEU A 245 22.39 -9.45 16.72
CA LEU A 245 23.01 -8.26 17.29
C LEU A 245 23.99 -8.55 18.43
N THR A 246 23.77 -9.61 19.23
CA THR A 246 24.59 -9.94 20.38
C THR A 246 25.84 -10.73 20.03
N GLN A 247 25.86 -11.44 18.92
CA GLN A 247 26.99 -12.28 18.48
C GLN A 247 28.13 -11.50 17.80
N GLY A 248 28.05 -10.15 17.77
CA GLY A 248 29.19 -9.26 17.50
C GLY A 248 29.78 -9.33 16.09
N GLY A 249 28.99 -9.67 15.07
CA GLY A 249 29.52 -9.79 13.71
C GLY A 249 28.48 -9.99 12.61
N VAL A 250 27.24 -9.58 12.84
CA VAL A 250 26.23 -9.73 11.79
C VAL A 250 26.46 -8.68 10.72
N ALA A 251 26.85 -9.14 9.54
CA ALA A 251 26.95 -8.28 8.39
C ALA A 251 25.54 -7.77 8.02
N VAL A 252 25.45 -6.53 7.52
CA VAL A 252 24.22 -5.95 6.95
C VAL A 252 23.56 -6.90 5.95
N THR A 253 24.38 -7.71 5.26
CA THR A 253 23.93 -8.79 4.35
C THR A 253 23.06 -9.85 5.01
N ASP A 254 23.23 -10.12 6.31
CA ASP A 254 22.47 -11.17 7.00
C ASP A 254 21.09 -10.68 7.42
N ILE A 255 20.97 -9.42 7.82
CA ILE A 255 19.65 -8.78 8.02
C ILE A 255 18.90 -8.67 6.68
N LYS A 256 19.59 -8.33 5.57
CA LYS A 256 18.99 -8.33 4.23
C LYS A 256 18.48 -9.72 3.82
N LYS A 257 19.20 -10.79 4.19
CA LYS A 257 18.74 -12.18 3.99
C LYS A 257 17.53 -12.52 4.85
N LEU A 258 17.55 -12.14 6.13
CA LEU A 258 16.40 -12.32 7.02
C LEU A 258 15.17 -11.56 6.51
N ARG A 259 15.37 -10.33 6.03
CA ARG A 259 14.31 -9.50 5.42
C ARG A 259 13.76 -10.15 4.13
N SER A 260 14.63 -10.66 3.24
CA SER A 260 14.17 -11.31 2.00
C SER A 260 13.43 -12.61 2.29
N ALA A 261 13.83 -13.37 3.29
CA ALA A 261 13.11 -14.55 3.74
C ALA A 261 11.74 -14.21 4.34
N ALA A 262 11.66 -13.11 5.10
CA ALA A 262 10.41 -12.62 5.68
C ALA A 262 9.49 -11.95 4.64
N GLY A 263 10.07 -11.17 3.72
CA GLY A 263 9.33 -10.44 2.68
C GLY A 263 8.74 -11.33 1.58
N ALA A 264 9.24 -12.57 1.44
CA ALA A 264 8.64 -13.56 0.54
C ALA A 264 7.28 -14.07 1.04
N ASN A 265 6.93 -13.81 2.29
CA ASN A 265 5.68 -14.25 2.88
C ASN A 265 4.74 -13.05 3.11
N CYS A 266 3.83 -12.78 2.18
CA CYS A 266 2.65 -11.92 2.45
C CYS A 266 1.82 -12.41 3.65
N THR A 267 2.09 -13.60 4.16
CA THR A 267 1.59 -14.18 5.41
C THR A 267 2.10 -13.44 6.67
N MET A 268 3.11 -12.57 6.54
CA MET A 268 3.64 -11.80 7.68
C MET A 268 2.58 -11.00 8.44
N CYS A 269 1.65 -10.35 7.70
CA CYS A 269 0.59 -9.56 8.32
C CYS A 269 -0.63 -10.40 8.72
N HIS A 270 -0.82 -11.56 8.14
CA HIS A 270 -2.09 -12.29 8.23
C HIS A 270 -1.98 -13.68 8.85
N GLY A 271 -0.78 -14.23 9.02
CA GLY A 271 -0.50 -15.53 9.65
C GLY A 271 -1.42 -16.66 9.14
N ARG A 272 -0.90 -17.87 9.04
CA ARG A 272 -1.76 -19.07 8.88
C ARG A 272 -2.60 -19.30 10.12
#